data_052e75aa5e5d095b7c23c088a7137796
#
_entry.id   052e75aa5e5d095b7c23c088a7137796
#
_cell.length_a   1.000
_cell.length_b   1.000
_cell.length_c   1.000
_cell.angle_alpha   90.00
_cell.angle_beta   90.00
_cell.angle_gamma   90.00
#
_symmetry.space_group_name_H-M   'P 1'
#
loop_
_entity.id
_entity.type
_entity.pdbx_description
1 polymer ?
#
loop_
_entity_poly.entity_id
_entity_poly.type
_entity_poly.pdbx_seq_one_letter_code
_entity_poly.pdbx_strand_id
1 'polypeptide(L)'
;FIDSEFDEVLDFNAQVIKNFNANIEEIADFIKKHAGYKIVIATDYQERVKEILAQYDIFNVEYANNISANGTLVEDLKYLIITDRELFNKRNKEVTSTKRTSYKEKAEYIESINDIKEGEYVVHSVHGVGIYLGLTQQELDGQLKDYLTIEYAQKDRLHIPAEQINLLCRYRGAGAAKPKLSRMGGSDWEKTKSKVKKEVEKVAYDLLRLYARRQMQEGIAFDPDTSWQLEMEDAFEYTETPDQMKAINDIKADMESTTPMDRLICGDVGFGKTEVAMRGIFKAVASGKQVAVIVPTTILALQHYQTISERFKPYGINVELLCRFRTPKEQKETLKNMALGSCDVVVGTHRLLQDGIMFKDLGLLVIDEEHRFGVKHKEKLKQFRENIDIISMSATPIPRTLYMSLSGIKDMSVINTPPKNRLPIRTFVGTYNDNVVKNAIVHELDRD
;
A
#
# COMPACT_ATOMS: atom_id res chain seq x y z
N PHE A 1 -30.94 24.18 -2.99
CA PHE A 1 -31.19 25.02 -1.80
C PHE A 1 -30.91 26.48 -2.16
N ILE A 2 -31.87 27.14 -2.72
CA ILE A 2 -31.86 28.59 -2.85
C ILE A 2 -33.20 29.03 -2.19
N ASP A 3 -33.14 29.25 -0.89
CA ASP A 3 -34.14 29.94 -0.13
C ASP A 3 -33.47 31.11 0.62
N SER A 4 -33.01 32.07 -0.16
CA SER A 4 -32.70 33.43 0.30
C SER A 4 -33.20 34.37 -0.78
N GLU A 5 -34.01 35.32 -0.39
CA GLU A 5 -34.49 36.42 -1.25
C GLU A 5 -33.26 37.15 -1.81
N PHE A 6 -33.01 36.95 -3.09
CA PHE A 6 -32.04 37.76 -3.84
C PHE A 6 -32.84 38.86 -4.57
N ASP A 7 -32.38 40.07 -4.44
CA ASP A 7 -33.01 41.24 -5.10
C ASP A 7 -32.86 41.20 -6.62
N GLU A 8 -31.81 40.45 -7.15
CA GLU A 8 -31.58 40.32 -8.57
C GLU A 8 -30.81 39.01 -8.85
N VAL A 9 -31.24 38.24 -9.86
CA VAL A 9 -30.56 37.04 -10.34
C VAL A 9 -30.00 37.30 -11.72
N LEU A 10 -28.67 37.28 -11.86
CA LEU A 10 -27.97 37.42 -13.14
C LEU A 10 -27.60 36.02 -13.64
N ASP A 11 -28.14 35.61 -14.78
CA ASP A 11 -27.76 34.39 -15.50
C ASP A 11 -26.76 34.74 -16.60
N PHE A 12 -25.55 34.16 -16.54
CA PHE A 12 -24.48 34.38 -17.49
C PHE A 12 -24.34 33.26 -18.55
N ASN A 13 -25.31 32.38 -18.69
CA ASN A 13 -25.25 31.22 -19.58
C ASN A 13 -23.94 30.41 -19.44
N ALA A 14 -23.54 30.14 -18.20
CA ALA A 14 -22.31 29.41 -17.92
C ALA A 14 -22.48 27.91 -18.17
N GLN A 15 -21.66 27.32 -19.05
CA GLN A 15 -21.70 25.91 -19.39
C GLN A 15 -20.42 25.24 -18.95
N VAL A 16 -20.54 24.05 -18.35
CA VAL A 16 -19.38 23.22 -18.02
C VAL A 16 -18.82 22.61 -19.32
N ILE A 17 -17.52 22.80 -19.55
CA ILE A 17 -16.88 22.24 -20.73
C ILE A 17 -16.63 20.74 -20.60
N LYS A 18 -16.56 20.05 -21.75
CA LYS A 18 -16.30 18.62 -21.78
C LYS A 18 -14.88 18.30 -21.31
N ASN A 19 -14.68 17.11 -20.77
CA ASN A 19 -13.36 16.60 -20.46
C ASN A 19 -12.68 16.10 -21.74
N PHE A 20 -11.45 16.55 -21.98
CA PHE A 20 -10.66 16.18 -23.18
C PHE A 20 -9.79 14.93 -22.94
N ASN A 21 -9.82 14.31 -21.75
CA ASN A 21 -9.06 13.09 -21.41
C ASN A 21 -7.57 13.17 -21.77
N ALA A 22 -6.96 14.31 -21.54
CA ALA A 22 -5.57 14.62 -21.91
C ALA A 22 -5.27 14.58 -23.43
N ASN A 23 -6.29 14.66 -24.27
CA ASN A 23 -6.10 14.80 -25.71
C ASN A 23 -5.75 16.24 -26.08
N ILE A 24 -4.46 16.51 -26.28
CA ILE A 24 -3.91 17.84 -26.47
C ILE A 24 -4.38 18.46 -27.80
N GLU A 25 -4.50 17.66 -28.86
CA GLU A 25 -5.00 18.15 -30.16
C GLU A 25 -6.43 18.69 -30.03
N GLU A 26 -7.27 17.95 -29.34
CA GLU A 26 -8.67 18.35 -29.14
C GLU A 26 -8.78 19.61 -28.25
N ILE A 27 -7.88 19.78 -27.27
CA ILE A 27 -7.79 20.99 -26.45
C ILE A 27 -7.34 22.17 -27.30
N ALA A 28 -6.32 22.00 -28.14
CA ALA A 28 -5.80 23.04 -29.00
C ALA A 28 -6.86 23.50 -30.02
N ASP A 29 -7.58 22.59 -30.63
CA ASP A 29 -8.68 22.88 -31.55
C ASP A 29 -9.83 23.62 -30.85
N PHE A 30 -10.15 23.20 -29.62
CA PHE A 30 -11.18 23.87 -28.83
C PHE A 30 -10.79 25.29 -28.44
N ILE A 31 -9.52 25.53 -28.08
CA ILE A 31 -8.98 26.87 -27.81
C ILE A 31 -9.01 27.71 -29.07
N LYS A 32 -8.56 27.20 -30.21
CA LYS A 32 -8.59 27.91 -31.50
C LYS A 32 -10.00 28.32 -31.94
N LYS A 33 -10.97 27.44 -31.72
CA LYS A 33 -12.39 27.71 -31.99
C LYS A 33 -12.94 28.90 -31.18
N HIS A 34 -12.36 29.14 -29.99
CA HIS A 34 -12.76 30.20 -29.07
C HIS A 34 -11.71 31.35 -29.04
N ALA A 35 -10.95 31.58 -30.11
CA ALA A 35 -9.88 32.58 -30.16
C ALA A 35 -10.35 34.02 -29.85
N GLY A 36 -11.65 34.30 -29.96
CA GLY A 36 -12.25 35.58 -29.58
C GLY A 36 -12.65 35.74 -28.12
N TYR A 37 -12.39 34.71 -27.30
CA TYR A 37 -12.69 34.69 -25.86
C TYR A 37 -11.46 35.03 -25.04
N LYS A 38 -11.68 35.55 -23.83
CA LYS A 38 -10.60 35.62 -22.86
C LYS A 38 -10.44 34.22 -22.25
N ILE A 39 -9.30 33.59 -22.57
CA ILE A 39 -9.01 32.22 -22.20
C ILE A 39 -8.09 32.21 -21.00
N VAL A 40 -8.52 31.55 -19.91
CA VAL A 40 -7.73 31.37 -18.69
C VAL A 40 -7.52 29.87 -18.46
N ILE A 41 -6.28 29.45 -18.35
CA ILE A 41 -5.92 28.08 -17.97
C ILE A 41 -5.47 28.07 -16.52
N ALA A 42 -6.29 27.47 -15.67
CA ALA A 42 -6.01 27.31 -14.25
C ALA A 42 -5.35 25.95 -14.01
N THR A 43 -4.02 25.95 -13.88
CA THR A 43 -3.21 24.72 -13.78
C THR A 43 -2.04 24.92 -12.85
N ASP A 44 -1.62 23.84 -12.18
CA ASP A 44 -0.39 23.79 -11.39
C ASP A 44 0.84 23.57 -12.29
N TYR A 45 0.65 23.22 -13.57
CA TYR A 45 1.71 22.90 -14.55
C TYR A 45 1.86 23.96 -15.64
N GLN A 46 1.88 25.24 -15.25
CA GLN A 46 1.81 26.39 -16.18
C GLN A 46 2.89 26.35 -17.27
N GLU A 47 4.16 26.12 -16.90
CA GLU A 47 5.27 26.13 -17.87
C GLU A 47 5.13 25.00 -18.90
N ARG A 48 4.75 23.82 -18.47
CA ARG A 48 4.54 22.69 -19.35
C ARG A 48 3.36 22.88 -20.30
N VAL A 49 2.26 23.42 -19.80
CA VAL A 49 1.09 23.71 -20.65
C VAL A 49 1.42 24.80 -21.67
N LYS A 50 2.24 25.79 -21.29
CA LYS A 50 2.76 26.81 -22.25
C LYS A 50 3.58 26.17 -23.38
N GLU A 51 4.52 25.29 -23.03
CA GLU A 51 5.36 24.60 -24.02
C GLU A 51 4.54 23.76 -24.99
N ILE A 52 3.55 23.02 -24.45
CA ILE A 52 2.65 22.19 -25.25
C ILE A 52 1.79 23.04 -26.18
N LEU A 53 1.17 24.11 -25.70
CA LEU A 53 0.31 24.97 -26.48
C LEU A 53 1.10 25.77 -27.52
N ALA A 54 2.36 26.10 -27.25
CA ALA A 54 3.27 26.74 -28.22
C ALA A 54 3.52 25.84 -29.45
N GLN A 55 3.53 24.51 -29.32
CA GLN A 55 3.62 23.58 -30.45
C GLN A 55 2.42 23.66 -31.41
N TYR A 56 1.29 24.20 -30.93
CA TYR A 56 0.06 24.40 -31.69
C TYR A 56 -0.18 25.87 -32.06
N ASP A 57 0.85 26.75 -31.94
CA ASP A 57 0.79 28.19 -32.19
C ASP A 57 -0.26 28.96 -31.36
N ILE A 58 -0.45 28.52 -30.11
CA ILE A 58 -1.37 29.15 -29.16
C ILE A 58 -0.57 29.91 -28.10
N PHE A 59 -0.59 31.23 -28.16
CA PHE A 59 0.16 32.13 -27.25
C PHE A 59 -0.72 33.10 -26.49
N ASN A 60 -1.96 33.27 -26.88
CA ASN A 60 -2.87 34.28 -26.31
C ASN A 60 -3.78 33.69 -25.25
N VAL A 61 -3.15 33.16 -24.16
CA VAL A 61 -3.83 32.49 -23.03
C VAL A 61 -3.27 33.03 -21.72
N GLU A 62 -4.13 33.38 -20.77
CA GLU A 62 -3.73 33.73 -19.41
C GLU A 62 -3.60 32.46 -18.53
N TYR A 63 -2.66 32.47 -17.61
CA TYR A 63 -2.44 31.34 -16.69
C TYR A 63 -2.75 31.75 -15.26
N ALA A 64 -3.42 30.87 -14.54
CA ALA A 64 -3.75 31.03 -13.11
C ALA A 64 -3.38 29.74 -12.34
N ASN A 65 -3.27 29.85 -11.04
CA ASN A 65 -3.12 28.65 -10.20
C ASN A 65 -4.38 27.78 -10.29
N ASN A 66 -4.19 26.47 -10.17
CA ASN A 66 -5.29 25.52 -10.25
C ASN A 66 -6.40 25.83 -9.24
N ILE A 67 -7.64 25.67 -9.68
CA ILE A 67 -8.85 25.86 -8.86
C ILE A 67 -9.64 24.56 -8.81
N SER A 68 -10.21 24.25 -7.65
CA SER A 68 -11.06 23.06 -7.43
C SER A 68 -12.45 23.22 -8.06
N ALA A 69 -12.53 23.67 -9.32
CA ALA A 69 -13.76 23.88 -10.06
C ALA A 69 -13.71 23.15 -11.41
N ASN A 70 -14.87 23.01 -12.05
CA ASN A 70 -14.93 22.54 -13.43
C ASN A 70 -14.57 23.66 -14.39
N GLY A 71 -13.93 23.31 -15.50
CA GLY A 71 -13.75 24.21 -16.60
C GLY A 71 -15.09 24.71 -17.12
N THR A 72 -15.18 26.01 -17.41
CA THR A 72 -16.45 26.69 -17.69
C THR A 72 -16.32 27.60 -18.90
N LEU A 73 -17.29 27.54 -19.79
CA LEU A 73 -17.49 28.47 -20.90
C LEU A 73 -18.63 29.43 -20.52
N VAL A 74 -18.35 30.73 -20.56
CA VAL A 74 -19.35 31.78 -20.30
C VAL A 74 -19.52 32.57 -21.59
N GLU A 75 -20.58 32.26 -22.34
CA GLU A 75 -20.78 32.83 -23.70
C GLU A 75 -21.01 34.32 -23.68
N ASP A 76 -21.85 34.81 -22.78
CA ASP A 76 -22.23 36.23 -22.68
C ASP A 76 -21.05 37.13 -22.32
N LEU A 77 -20.11 36.65 -21.56
CA LEU A 77 -18.90 37.38 -21.18
C LEU A 77 -17.69 37.08 -22.08
N LYS A 78 -17.81 36.12 -22.99
CA LYS A 78 -16.71 35.59 -23.82
C LYS A 78 -15.51 35.16 -22.99
N TYR A 79 -15.76 34.41 -21.90
CA TYR A 79 -14.75 33.84 -21.03
C TYR A 79 -14.72 32.32 -21.18
N LEU A 80 -13.51 31.76 -21.25
CA LEU A 80 -13.27 30.31 -21.23
C LEU A 80 -12.26 30.01 -20.14
N ILE A 81 -12.64 29.22 -19.19
CA ILE A 81 -11.77 28.72 -18.10
C ILE A 81 -11.57 27.23 -18.30
N ILE A 82 -10.32 26.80 -18.43
CA ILE A 82 -9.93 25.40 -18.53
C ILE A 82 -9.12 25.06 -17.29
N THR A 83 -9.41 23.92 -16.63
CA THR A 83 -8.72 23.50 -15.41
C THR A 83 -7.97 22.20 -15.60
N ASP A 84 -7.16 21.80 -14.62
CA ASP A 84 -6.44 20.51 -14.63
C ASP A 84 -7.38 19.31 -14.83
N ARG A 85 -8.65 19.47 -14.48
CA ARG A 85 -9.64 18.42 -14.69
C ARG A 85 -9.88 18.12 -16.16
N GLU A 86 -10.04 19.14 -16.97
CA GLU A 86 -10.27 19.02 -18.40
C GLU A 86 -8.97 18.71 -19.16
N LEU A 87 -7.86 19.30 -18.69
CA LEU A 87 -6.53 19.07 -19.29
C LEU A 87 -6.02 17.64 -19.04
N PHE A 88 -6.11 17.15 -17.78
CA PHE A 88 -5.43 15.94 -17.34
C PHE A 88 -6.37 14.86 -16.76
N ASN A 89 -7.69 15.01 -16.94
CA ASN A 89 -8.70 14.12 -16.37
C ASN A 89 -8.63 13.98 -14.83
N LYS A 90 -8.13 14.99 -14.13
CA LYS A 90 -8.07 14.99 -12.66
C LYS A 90 -9.46 15.23 -12.08
N ARG A 91 -10.06 14.19 -11.51
CA ARG A 91 -11.32 14.34 -10.75
C ARG A 91 -11.05 15.04 -9.42
N ASN A 92 -11.67 16.18 -9.20
CA ASN A 92 -11.70 16.80 -7.88
C ASN A 92 -12.31 15.81 -6.88
N LYS A 93 -11.59 15.54 -5.78
CA LYS A 93 -12.17 14.80 -4.65
C LYS A 93 -13.26 15.70 -4.04
N GLU A 94 -14.51 15.38 -4.27
CA GLU A 94 -15.54 15.76 -3.31
C GLU A 94 -15.11 15.19 -1.96
N VAL A 95 -14.97 16.05 -0.96
CA VAL A 95 -14.74 15.66 0.44
C VAL A 95 -16.05 15.05 0.93
N THR A 96 -16.35 13.84 0.46
CA THR A 96 -17.31 13.01 1.15
C THR A 96 -16.61 12.54 2.42
N SER A 97 -17.10 13.04 3.55
CA SER A 97 -16.76 12.52 4.86
C SER A 97 -17.06 11.02 4.87
N THR A 98 -16.10 10.21 4.49
CA THR A 98 -16.16 8.77 4.71
C THR A 98 -16.20 8.57 6.21
N LYS A 99 -17.38 8.18 6.71
CA LYS A 99 -17.51 7.60 8.05
C LYS A 99 -16.34 6.62 8.22
N ARG A 100 -15.50 6.91 9.20
CA ARG A 100 -14.49 5.96 9.69
C ARG A 100 -15.24 4.68 10.08
N THR A 101 -15.31 3.73 9.18
CA THR A 101 -15.58 2.34 9.54
C THR A 101 -14.36 1.89 10.34
N SER A 102 -14.52 1.85 11.65
CA SER A 102 -13.56 1.19 12.52
C SER A 102 -13.51 -0.27 12.05
N TYR A 103 -12.41 -0.64 11.40
CA TYR A 103 -12.03 -2.04 11.27
C TYR A 103 -11.69 -2.52 12.68
N LYS A 104 -12.70 -2.96 13.44
CA LYS A 104 -12.48 -3.92 14.51
C LYS A 104 -11.92 -5.14 13.82
N GLU A 105 -10.66 -5.52 14.13
CA GLU A 105 -10.17 -6.85 13.84
C GLU A 105 -11.23 -7.83 14.36
N LYS A 106 -11.98 -8.39 13.44
CA LYS A 106 -12.79 -9.57 13.73
C LYS A 106 -11.77 -10.70 13.88
N ALA A 107 -11.40 -11.05 15.13
CA ALA A 107 -11.13 -12.45 15.40
C ALA A 107 -12.24 -13.18 14.64
N GLU A 108 -11.91 -14.20 13.81
CA GLU A 108 -12.97 -14.99 13.18
C GLU A 108 -13.71 -15.73 14.28
N TYR A 109 -14.62 -15.00 14.89
CA TYR A 109 -15.64 -15.59 15.72
C TYR A 109 -16.45 -16.49 14.82
N ILE A 110 -16.75 -17.65 15.31
CA ILE A 110 -17.56 -18.62 14.62
C ILE A 110 -18.97 -18.03 14.58
N GLU A 111 -19.42 -17.65 13.38
CA GLU A 111 -20.72 -17.00 13.20
C GLU A 111 -21.84 -18.03 13.03
N SER A 112 -21.50 -19.25 12.62
CA SER A 112 -22.45 -20.34 12.41
C SER A 112 -21.88 -21.69 12.88
N ILE A 113 -22.75 -22.56 13.37
CA ILE A 113 -22.42 -23.93 13.76
C ILE A 113 -21.84 -24.73 12.59
N ASN A 114 -22.27 -24.43 11.38
CA ASN A 114 -21.78 -25.07 10.16
C ASN A 114 -20.34 -24.73 9.80
N ASP A 115 -19.76 -23.72 10.46
CA ASP A 115 -18.39 -23.29 10.21
C ASP A 115 -17.35 -24.16 10.94
N ILE A 116 -17.76 -25.02 11.88
CA ILE A 116 -16.85 -25.87 12.67
C ILE A 116 -17.17 -27.33 12.39
N LYS A 117 -16.10 -28.11 12.20
CA LYS A 117 -16.20 -29.57 12.08
C LYS A 117 -15.83 -30.27 13.39
N GLU A 118 -16.47 -31.39 13.66
CA GLU A 118 -16.08 -32.24 14.79
C GLU A 118 -14.61 -32.63 14.73
N GLY A 119 -13.90 -32.52 15.83
CA GLY A 119 -12.46 -32.76 15.93
C GLY A 119 -11.59 -31.52 15.65
N GLU A 120 -12.17 -30.39 15.26
CA GLU A 120 -11.41 -29.14 15.10
C GLU A 120 -11.05 -28.52 16.46
N TYR A 121 -9.86 -27.85 16.49
CA TYR A 121 -9.44 -27.09 17.65
C TYR A 121 -10.11 -25.73 17.67
N VAL A 122 -10.70 -25.39 18.80
CA VAL A 122 -11.36 -24.10 19.05
C VAL A 122 -10.77 -23.42 20.28
N VAL A 123 -10.86 -22.10 20.32
CA VAL A 123 -10.41 -21.30 21.46
C VAL A 123 -11.62 -20.62 22.09
N HIS A 124 -11.91 -20.98 23.33
CA HIS A 124 -12.90 -20.29 24.15
C HIS A 124 -12.25 -19.08 24.84
N SER A 125 -12.93 -17.93 24.83
CA SER A 125 -12.39 -16.68 25.38
C SER A 125 -11.93 -16.79 26.85
N VAL A 126 -12.60 -17.62 27.65
CA VAL A 126 -12.32 -17.83 29.08
C VAL A 126 -11.54 -19.12 29.36
N HIS A 127 -11.87 -20.21 28.69
CA HIS A 127 -11.34 -21.54 29.01
C HIS A 127 -10.15 -21.98 28.15
N GLY A 128 -9.83 -21.24 27.11
CA GLY A 128 -8.67 -21.50 26.23
C GLY A 128 -8.92 -22.55 25.16
N VAL A 129 -7.88 -23.30 24.80
CA VAL A 129 -7.90 -24.24 23.67
C VAL A 129 -8.57 -25.56 24.05
N GLY A 130 -9.58 -25.96 23.28
CA GLY A 130 -10.27 -27.23 23.36
C GLY A 130 -10.53 -27.85 21.98
N ILE A 131 -11.13 -29.04 21.94
CA ILE A 131 -11.55 -29.75 20.74
C ILE A 131 -13.07 -29.71 20.67
N TYR A 132 -13.64 -29.32 19.56
CA TYR A 132 -15.08 -29.39 19.34
C TYR A 132 -15.51 -30.83 19.05
N LEU A 133 -16.45 -31.35 19.82
CA LEU A 133 -16.95 -32.73 19.69
C LEU A 133 -18.30 -32.84 19.00
N GLY A 134 -18.94 -31.71 18.65
CA GLY A 134 -20.26 -31.72 18.02
C GLY A 134 -21.36 -31.08 18.89
N LEU A 135 -22.58 -31.14 18.36
CA LEU A 135 -23.79 -30.69 19.05
C LEU A 135 -24.38 -31.80 19.92
N THR A 136 -24.81 -31.43 21.12
CA THR A 136 -25.57 -32.30 22.01
C THR A 136 -26.85 -31.61 22.44
N GLN A 137 -27.98 -32.33 22.40
CA GLN A 137 -29.24 -31.82 22.92
C GLN A 137 -29.39 -32.18 24.37
N GLN A 138 -29.75 -31.23 25.20
CA GLN A 138 -30.05 -31.46 26.59
C GLN A 138 -31.45 -30.88 26.92
N GLU A 139 -32.23 -31.64 27.67
CA GLU A 139 -33.53 -31.18 28.17
C GLU A 139 -33.30 -30.40 29.47
N LEU A 140 -33.61 -29.14 29.46
CA LEU A 140 -33.59 -28.27 30.65
C LEU A 140 -34.97 -27.62 30.80
N ASP A 141 -35.56 -27.79 31.95
CA ASP A 141 -36.89 -27.22 32.26
C ASP A 141 -38.00 -27.62 31.26
N GLY A 142 -37.95 -28.84 30.70
CA GLY A 142 -38.94 -29.33 29.73
C GLY A 142 -38.76 -28.81 28.31
N GLN A 143 -37.66 -28.12 28.01
CA GLN A 143 -37.28 -27.65 26.66
C GLN A 143 -35.97 -28.28 26.23
N LEU A 144 -35.96 -28.81 24.99
CA LEU A 144 -34.73 -29.29 24.33
C LEU A 144 -33.93 -28.07 23.85
N LYS A 145 -32.67 -27.97 24.31
CA LYS A 145 -31.73 -26.93 23.89
C LYS A 145 -30.48 -27.56 23.31
N ASP A 146 -29.96 -26.93 22.27
CA ASP A 146 -28.73 -27.34 21.58
C ASP A 146 -27.49 -26.74 22.28
N TYR A 147 -26.53 -27.62 22.58
CA TYR A 147 -25.27 -27.26 23.22
C TYR A 147 -24.08 -27.68 22.33
N LEU A 148 -23.11 -26.79 22.18
CA LEU A 148 -21.79 -27.09 21.61
C LEU A 148 -20.94 -27.79 22.69
N THR A 149 -20.47 -29.00 22.42
CA THR A 149 -19.61 -29.73 23.36
C THR A 149 -18.16 -29.57 22.99
N ILE A 150 -17.34 -29.07 23.93
CA ILE A 150 -15.91 -28.86 23.77
C ILE A 150 -15.17 -29.69 24.81
N GLU A 151 -14.21 -30.49 24.34
CA GLU A 151 -13.35 -31.29 25.23
C GLU A 151 -12.02 -30.56 25.47
N TYR A 152 -11.64 -30.51 26.75
CA TYR A 152 -10.41 -29.93 27.26
C TYR A 152 -9.41 -30.98 27.71
N ALA A 153 -8.27 -30.57 28.28
CA ALA A 153 -7.33 -31.51 28.91
C ALA A 153 -8.02 -32.34 30.03
N GLN A 154 -7.55 -33.57 30.23
CA GLN A 154 -8.12 -34.53 31.20
C GLN A 154 -9.53 -35.02 30.83
N LYS A 155 -9.98 -34.82 29.59
CA LYS A 155 -11.34 -35.17 29.10
C LYS A 155 -12.47 -34.38 29.76
N ASP A 156 -12.16 -33.23 30.36
CA ASP A 156 -13.19 -32.33 30.85
C ASP A 156 -14.02 -31.80 29.66
N ARG A 157 -15.34 -31.71 29.85
CA ARG A 157 -16.25 -31.26 28.79
C ARG A 157 -17.00 -30.00 29.23
N LEU A 158 -17.04 -29.03 28.33
CA LEU A 158 -17.83 -27.82 28.48
C LEU A 158 -18.99 -27.85 27.48
N HIS A 159 -20.20 -27.67 27.98
CA HIS A 159 -21.40 -27.51 27.14
C HIS A 159 -21.76 -26.04 27.08
N ILE A 160 -21.69 -25.46 25.87
CA ILE A 160 -21.97 -24.04 25.62
C ILE A 160 -23.29 -23.96 24.85
N PRO A 161 -24.28 -23.19 25.32
CA PRO A 161 -25.50 -22.95 24.53
C PRO A 161 -25.17 -22.48 23.10
N ALA A 162 -25.89 -22.98 22.11
CA ALA A 162 -25.64 -22.66 20.70
C ALA A 162 -25.68 -21.15 20.41
N GLU A 163 -26.48 -20.39 21.18
CA GLU A 163 -26.57 -18.94 21.08
C GLU A 163 -25.28 -18.20 21.51
N GLN A 164 -24.41 -18.87 22.26
CA GLN A 164 -23.14 -18.32 22.76
C GLN A 164 -21.94 -18.72 21.90
N ILE A 165 -22.15 -19.14 20.66
CA ILE A 165 -21.09 -19.53 19.72
C ILE A 165 -20.06 -18.41 19.49
N ASN A 166 -20.44 -17.16 19.66
CA ASN A 166 -19.59 -15.97 19.58
C ASN A 166 -18.45 -15.92 20.63
N LEU A 167 -18.50 -16.78 21.67
CA LEU A 167 -17.40 -16.96 22.61
C LEU A 167 -16.28 -17.86 22.08
N LEU A 168 -16.48 -18.49 20.92
CA LEU A 168 -15.55 -19.39 20.28
C LEU A 168 -14.89 -18.75 19.07
N CYS A 169 -13.59 -19.02 18.93
CA CYS A 169 -12.81 -18.68 17.75
C CYS A 169 -12.14 -19.94 17.23
N ARG A 170 -11.88 -20.01 15.90
CA ARG A 170 -11.04 -21.06 15.36
C ARG A 170 -9.62 -20.95 15.88
N TYR A 171 -9.03 -22.10 16.24
CA TYR A 171 -7.61 -22.14 16.58
C TYR A 171 -6.77 -21.99 15.30
N ARG A 172 -5.92 -20.97 15.25
CA ARG A 172 -4.93 -20.77 14.18
C ARG A 172 -3.53 -20.87 14.77
N GLY A 173 -2.93 -22.07 14.72
CA GLY A 173 -1.55 -22.28 15.16
C GLY A 173 -0.55 -21.96 14.06
N ALA A 174 0.59 -21.40 14.43
CA ALA A 174 1.72 -21.20 13.51
C ALA A 174 2.50 -22.53 13.34
N GLY A 175 1.97 -23.46 12.55
CA GLY A 175 2.66 -24.71 12.22
C GLY A 175 1.80 -25.98 12.37
N ALA A 176 2.34 -27.11 11.90
CA ALA A 176 1.68 -28.43 11.87
C ALA A 176 1.57 -29.12 13.26
N ALA A 177 2.04 -28.50 14.34
CA ALA A 177 2.01 -29.12 15.67
C ALA A 177 0.61 -28.98 16.32
N LYS A 178 0.09 -30.08 16.85
CA LYS A 178 -1.17 -30.08 17.58
C LYS A 178 -1.06 -29.22 18.85
N PRO A 179 -2.01 -28.29 19.09
CA PRO A 179 -1.98 -27.46 20.29
C PRO A 179 -2.15 -28.28 21.55
N LYS A 180 -1.58 -27.80 22.65
CA LYS A 180 -1.83 -28.35 23.95
C LYS A 180 -3.20 -27.88 24.45
N LEU A 181 -4.07 -28.81 24.82
CA LEU A 181 -5.37 -28.49 25.38
C LEU A 181 -5.24 -27.77 26.72
N SER A 182 -6.07 -26.77 26.93
CA SER A 182 -6.16 -26.05 28.22
C SER A 182 -6.85 -26.91 29.28
N ARG A 183 -6.55 -26.70 30.58
CA ARG A 183 -7.26 -27.32 31.70
C ARG A 183 -8.41 -26.42 32.12
N MET A 184 -9.60 -27.00 32.31
CA MET A 184 -10.73 -26.26 32.85
C MET A 184 -10.46 -25.85 34.31
N GLY A 185 -10.76 -24.59 34.63
CA GLY A 185 -10.53 -24.04 35.98
C GLY A 185 -9.07 -23.80 36.36
N GLY A 186 -8.12 -24.07 35.46
CA GLY A 186 -6.69 -23.87 35.71
C GLY A 186 -6.24 -22.43 35.41
N SER A 187 -5.22 -21.94 36.13
CA SER A 187 -4.61 -20.62 35.87
C SER A 187 -3.69 -20.59 34.63
N ASP A 188 -3.54 -21.72 33.93
CA ASP A 188 -2.58 -21.85 32.82
C ASP A 188 -2.94 -20.96 31.60
N TRP A 189 -4.22 -20.87 31.30
CA TRP A 189 -4.70 -19.99 30.20
C TRP A 189 -4.53 -18.50 30.55
N GLU A 190 -4.87 -18.13 31.77
CA GLU A 190 -4.66 -16.77 32.30
C GLU A 190 -3.17 -16.38 32.31
N LYS A 191 -2.29 -17.30 32.72
CA LYS A 191 -0.84 -17.11 32.68
C LYS A 191 -0.35 -16.96 31.23
N THR A 192 -0.87 -17.77 30.29
CA THR A 192 -0.53 -17.70 28.89
C THR A 192 -0.97 -16.35 28.28
N LYS A 193 -2.22 -15.93 28.52
CA LYS A 193 -2.72 -14.61 28.11
C LYS A 193 -1.87 -13.47 28.69
N SER A 194 -1.57 -13.52 29.99
CA SER A 194 -0.77 -12.51 30.67
C SER A 194 0.67 -12.45 30.13
N LYS A 195 1.29 -13.61 29.84
CA LYS A 195 2.62 -13.67 29.24
C LYS A 195 2.63 -13.05 27.84
N VAL A 196 1.70 -13.45 26.97
CA VAL A 196 1.57 -12.90 25.62
C VAL A 196 1.28 -11.40 25.67
N LYS A 197 0.38 -10.96 26.55
CA LYS A 197 0.07 -9.54 26.76
C LYS A 197 1.32 -8.74 27.13
N LYS A 198 2.12 -9.22 28.10
CA LYS A 198 3.38 -8.56 28.50
C LYS A 198 4.42 -8.53 27.39
N GLU A 199 4.53 -9.60 26.60
CA GLU A 199 5.43 -9.64 25.45
C GLU A 199 4.98 -8.64 24.36
N VAL A 200 3.69 -8.54 24.08
CA VAL A 200 3.12 -7.57 23.15
C VAL A 200 3.30 -6.14 23.67
N GLU A 201 3.04 -5.88 24.95
CA GLU A 201 3.25 -4.58 25.58
C GLU A 201 4.72 -4.14 25.52
N LYS A 202 5.65 -5.06 25.80
CA LYS A 202 7.09 -4.78 25.68
C LYS A 202 7.48 -4.39 24.26
N VAL A 203 7.01 -5.16 23.27
CA VAL A 203 7.28 -4.88 21.86
C VAL A 203 6.66 -3.55 21.45
N ALA A 204 5.43 -3.25 21.87
CA ALA A 204 4.78 -1.98 21.61
C ALA A 204 5.54 -0.79 22.23
N TYR A 205 6.02 -0.96 23.47
CA TYR A 205 6.82 0.06 24.16
C TYR A 205 8.14 0.32 23.45
N ASP A 206 8.87 -0.74 23.06
CA ASP A 206 10.14 -0.62 22.33
C ASP A 206 9.95 0.09 20.98
N LEU A 207 8.83 -0.19 20.31
CA LEU A 207 8.47 0.46 19.06
C LEU A 207 8.10 1.94 19.27
N LEU A 208 7.24 2.25 20.24
CA LEU A 208 6.88 3.64 20.58
C LEU A 208 8.12 4.47 20.90
N ARG A 209 9.07 3.88 21.64
CA ARG A 209 10.34 4.55 21.96
C ARG A 209 11.20 4.82 20.72
N LEU A 210 11.24 3.87 19.78
CA LEU A 210 11.92 4.03 18.50
C LEU A 210 11.30 5.18 17.69
N TYR A 211 9.99 5.22 17.60
CA TYR A 211 9.26 6.26 16.86
C TYR A 211 9.37 7.63 17.51
N ALA A 212 9.27 7.70 18.86
CA ALA A 212 9.46 8.96 19.57
C ALA A 212 10.87 9.52 19.33
N ARG A 213 11.90 8.67 19.31
CA ARG A 213 13.26 9.09 18.95
C ARG A 213 13.34 9.58 17.52
N ARG A 214 12.70 8.88 16.59
CA ARG A 214 12.68 9.25 15.17
C ARG A 214 12.02 10.60 14.91
N GLN A 215 10.91 10.90 15.59
CA GLN A 215 10.24 12.20 15.50
C GLN A 215 11.08 13.37 16.06
N MET A 216 12.06 13.08 16.93
CA MET A 216 12.98 14.07 17.48
C MET A 216 14.24 14.25 16.64
N GLN A 217 14.48 13.42 15.63
CA GLN A 217 15.65 13.51 14.76
C GLN A 217 15.29 14.26 13.49
N GLU A 218 16.17 15.16 13.09
CA GLU A 218 16.12 15.78 11.77
C GLU A 218 16.63 14.78 10.74
N GLY A 219 15.78 14.41 9.82
CA GLY A 219 16.08 13.59 8.65
C GLY A 219 16.54 14.42 7.46
N ILE A 220 16.57 13.79 6.32
CA ILE A 220 16.87 14.43 5.04
C ILE A 220 15.56 14.96 4.45
N ALA A 221 15.45 16.28 4.27
CA ALA A 221 14.39 16.81 3.41
C ALA A 221 14.90 16.77 1.97
N PHE A 222 14.23 15.96 1.14
CA PHE A 222 14.56 15.87 -0.28
C PHE A 222 14.02 17.07 -1.05
N ASP A 223 14.69 17.41 -2.15
CA ASP A 223 14.27 18.53 -2.99
C ASP A 223 12.89 18.31 -3.62
N PRO A 224 12.15 19.37 -3.96
CA PRO A 224 10.93 19.27 -4.76
C PRO A 224 11.18 18.56 -6.11
N ASP A 225 10.10 18.07 -6.72
CA ASP A 225 10.20 17.33 -7.98
C ASP A 225 10.88 18.16 -9.08
N THR A 226 11.88 17.58 -9.71
CA THR A 226 12.59 18.15 -10.86
C THR A 226 11.83 17.87 -12.17
N SER A 227 12.19 18.57 -13.25
CA SER A 227 11.66 18.28 -14.60
C SER A 227 11.91 16.82 -15.01
N TRP A 228 13.04 16.23 -14.63
CA TRP A 228 13.36 14.83 -14.89
C TRP A 228 12.45 13.86 -14.11
N GLN A 229 12.04 14.23 -12.89
CA GLN A 229 11.07 13.46 -12.13
C GLN A 229 9.73 13.39 -12.87
N LEU A 230 9.25 14.54 -13.36
CA LEU A 230 8.00 14.63 -14.09
C LEU A 230 8.07 13.83 -15.41
N GLU A 231 9.18 13.95 -16.14
CA GLU A 231 9.42 13.20 -17.38
C GLU A 231 9.43 11.67 -17.14
N MET A 232 10.09 11.22 -16.05
CA MET A 232 10.10 9.81 -15.66
C MET A 232 8.71 9.31 -15.30
N GLU A 233 7.90 10.12 -14.63
CA GLU A 233 6.53 9.79 -14.27
C GLU A 233 5.62 9.74 -15.51
N ASP A 234 5.75 10.69 -16.42
CA ASP A 234 4.98 10.74 -17.67
C ASP A 234 5.34 9.60 -18.63
N ALA A 235 6.61 9.13 -18.61
CA ALA A 235 7.05 7.98 -19.39
C ALA A 235 6.47 6.63 -18.89
N PHE A 236 5.59 6.63 -17.89
CA PHE A 236 4.90 5.42 -17.46
C PHE A 236 3.78 5.06 -18.44
N GLU A 237 3.85 3.86 -19.01
CA GLU A 237 2.95 3.41 -20.09
C GLU A 237 1.47 3.25 -19.65
N TYR A 238 1.21 3.23 -18.36
CA TYR A 238 -0.13 3.00 -17.81
C TYR A 238 -0.61 4.24 -17.06
N THR A 239 -1.92 4.36 -16.93
CA THR A 239 -2.52 5.40 -16.09
C THR A 239 -2.60 4.92 -14.65
N GLU A 240 -2.07 5.70 -13.72
CA GLU A 240 -2.12 5.40 -12.30
C GLU A 240 -3.56 5.39 -11.80
N THR A 241 -3.83 4.48 -10.87
CA THR A 241 -5.09 4.48 -10.15
C THR A 241 -5.14 5.61 -9.12
N PRO A 242 -6.33 6.06 -8.69
CA PRO A 242 -6.44 7.10 -7.67
C PRO A 242 -5.70 6.77 -6.37
N ASP A 243 -5.66 5.48 -5.99
CA ASP A 243 -4.96 5.05 -4.79
C ASP A 243 -3.44 5.05 -4.97
N GLN A 244 -2.94 4.70 -6.17
CA GLN A 244 -1.53 4.83 -6.52
C GLN A 244 -1.08 6.30 -6.48
N MET A 245 -1.84 7.20 -7.10
CA MET A 245 -1.53 8.64 -7.06
C MET A 245 -1.53 9.19 -5.64
N LYS A 246 -2.48 8.76 -4.81
CA LYS A 246 -2.48 9.14 -3.40
C LYS A 246 -1.22 8.65 -2.68
N ALA A 247 -0.84 7.39 -2.87
CA ALA A 247 0.35 6.81 -2.25
C ALA A 247 1.64 7.51 -2.72
N ILE A 248 1.73 7.87 -4.02
CA ILE A 248 2.85 8.65 -4.57
C ILE A 248 2.93 10.03 -3.91
N ASN A 249 1.82 10.74 -3.82
CA ASN A 249 1.78 12.07 -3.19
C ASN A 249 2.11 11.99 -1.70
N ASP A 250 1.62 10.96 -0.99
CA ASP A 250 1.94 10.72 0.42
C ASP A 250 3.45 10.51 0.61
N ILE A 251 4.12 9.71 -0.26
CA ILE A 251 5.57 9.48 -0.22
C ILE A 251 6.34 10.77 -0.48
N LYS A 252 5.98 11.51 -1.54
CA LYS A 252 6.66 12.76 -1.89
C LYS A 252 6.57 13.79 -0.78
N ALA A 253 5.39 13.93 -0.16
CA ALA A 253 5.18 14.84 0.96
C ALA A 253 6.01 14.45 2.20
N ASP A 254 6.09 13.15 2.51
CA ASP A 254 6.92 12.67 3.60
C ASP A 254 8.42 12.91 3.33
N MET A 255 8.90 12.61 2.11
CA MET A 255 10.30 12.79 1.72
C MET A 255 10.73 14.27 1.72
N GLU A 256 9.82 15.19 1.47
CA GLU A 256 10.07 16.64 1.53
C GLU A 256 10.03 17.21 2.96
N SER A 257 9.60 16.39 3.92
CA SER A 257 9.61 16.74 5.35
C SER A 257 10.98 16.53 5.95
N THR A 258 11.30 17.29 7.00
CA THR A 258 12.51 17.08 7.82
C THR A 258 12.40 15.88 8.75
N THR A 259 11.23 15.27 8.87
CA THR A 259 11.04 14.06 9.70
C THR A 259 11.30 12.82 8.86
N PRO A 260 12.20 11.90 9.27
CA PRO A 260 12.51 10.70 8.48
C PRO A 260 11.25 9.86 8.22
N MET A 261 10.96 9.54 6.96
CA MET A 261 9.79 8.75 6.56
C MET A 261 9.90 7.27 6.95
N ASP A 262 8.85 6.65 7.50
CA ASP A 262 8.68 5.19 7.59
C ASP A 262 7.27 4.82 7.13
N ARG A 263 7.11 4.70 5.82
CA ARG A 263 5.81 4.47 5.20
C ARG A 263 5.67 3.03 4.70
N LEU A 264 4.52 2.42 5.01
CA LEU A 264 4.12 1.12 4.50
C LEU A 264 3.15 1.29 3.32
N ILE A 265 3.50 0.72 2.18
CA ILE A 265 2.62 0.61 1.02
C ILE A 265 1.99 -0.78 1.04
N CYS A 266 0.68 -0.84 1.26
CA CYS A 266 -0.11 -2.06 1.20
C CYS A 266 -0.93 -2.10 -0.09
N GLY A 267 -1.00 -3.26 -0.72
CA GLY A 267 -1.83 -3.47 -1.90
C GLY A 267 -1.64 -4.88 -2.42
N ASP A 268 -2.63 -5.45 -3.10
CA ASP A 268 -2.55 -6.80 -3.61
C ASP A 268 -1.43 -6.96 -4.66
N VAL A 269 -1.11 -8.20 -5.01
CA VAL A 269 -0.11 -8.51 -6.04
C VAL A 269 -0.57 -7.91 -7.38
N GLY A 270 0.33 -7.20 -8.08
CA GLY A 270 0.01 -6.55 -9.36
C GLY A 270 -0.71 -5.20 -9.22
N PHE A 271 -0.87 -4.62 -8.02
CA PHE A 271 -1.46 -3.28 -7.82
C PHE A 271 -0.45 -2.13 -7.99
N GLY A 272 0.73 -2.39 -8.55
CA GLY A 272 1.70 -1.35 -8.90
C GLY A 272 2.49 -0.77 -7.72
N LYS A 273 2.61 -1.48 -6.59
CA LYS A 273 3.42 -1.03 -5.43
C LYS A 273 4.85 -0.65 -5.81
N THR A 274 5.48 -1.44 -6.68
CA THR A 274 6.85 -1.17 -7.17
C THR A 274 6.92 0.15 -7.93
N GLU A 275 5.92 0.45 -8.76
CA GLU A 275 5.86 1.70 -9.50
C GLU A 275 5.73 2.91 -8.56
N VAL A 276 4.93 2.79 -7.52
CA VAL A 276 4.81 3.81 -6.46
C VAL A 276 6.15 4.03 -5.76
N ALA A 277 6.88 2.95 -5.43
CA ALA A 277 8.20 3.04 -4.81
C ALA A 277 9.25 3.66 -5.77
N MET A 278 9.18 3.39 -7.07
CA MET A 278 10.11 3.96 -8.06
C MET A 278 10.09 5.48 -8.10
N ARG A 279 8.93 6.13 -7.86
CA ARG A 279 8.87 7.60 -7.75
C ARG A 279 9.73 8.10 -6.58
N GLY A 280 9.65 7.43 -5.43
CA GLY A 280 10.49 7.77 -4.27
C GLY A 280 11.98 7.47 -4.51
N ILE A 281 12.31 6.36 -5.18
CA ILE A 281 13.69 6.01 -5.53
C ILE A 281 14.28 7.09 -6.44
N PHE A 282 13.56 7.48 -7.48
CA PHE A 282 14.02 8.51 -8.41
C PHE A 282 14.23 9.86 -7.71
N LYS A 283 13.29 10.27 -6.86
CA LYS A 283 13.37 11.51 -6.07
C LYS A 283 14.62 11.52 -5.18
N ALA A 284 14.93 10.42 -4.51
CA ALA A 284 16.10 10.30 -3.68
C ALA A 284 17.40 10.43 -4.49
N VAL A 285 17.49 9.77 -5.65
CA VAL A 285 18.65 9.86 -6.55
C VAL A 285 18.78 11.26 -7.15
N ALA A 286 17.68 11.87 -7.57
CA ALA A 286 17.68 13.25 -8.10
C ALA A 286 18.19 14.27 -7.06
N SER A 287 17.99 14.01 -5.77
CA SER A 287 18.55 14.80 -4.66
C SER A 287 19.98 14.37 -4.26
N GLY A 288 20.67 13.56 -5.07
CA GLY A 288 22.05 13.13 -4.89
C GLY A 288 22.27 12.07 -3.81
N LYS A 289 21.23 11.37 -3.37
CA LYS A 289 21.33 10.31 -2.36
C LYS A 289 21.34 8.92 -2.97
N GLN A 290 22.02 7.99 -2.30
CA GLN A 290 22.00 6.58 -2.67
C GLN A 290 20.74 5.90 -2.15
N VAL A 291 20.28 4.88 -2.88
CA VAL A 291 19.10 4.08 -2.54
C VAL A 291 19.46 2.60 -2.44
N ALA A 292 18.96 1.93 -1.39
CA ALA A 292 19.05 0.48 -1.25
C ALA A 292 17.66 -0.15 -1.37
N VAL A 293 17.51 -1.14 -2.26
CA VAL A 293 16.27 -1.91 -2.45
C VAL A 293 16.52 -3.33 -1.97
N ILE A 294 15.86 -3.71 -0.88
CA ILE A 294 16.03 -5.01 -0.23
C ILE A 294 14.82 -5.89 -0.50
N VAL A 295 15.08 -7.08 -1.02
CA VAL A 295 14.06 -8.07 -1.36
C VAL A 295 14.37 -9.45 -0.78
N PRO A 296 13.35 -10.31 -0.52
CA PRO A 296 13.58 -11.57 0.20
C PRO A 296 14.29 -12.65 -0.61
N THR A 297 14.18 -12.64 -1.94
CA THR A 297 14.72 -13.69 -2.82
C THR A 297 15.61 -13.14 -3.93
N THR A 298 16.51 -13.98 -4.44
CA THR A 298 17.41 -13.61 -5.55
C THR A 298 16.66 -13.39 -6.87
N ILE A 299 15.54 -14.10 -7.08
CA ILE A 299 14.70 -13.93 -8.29
C ILE A 299 14.05 -12.55 -8.26
N LEU A 300 13.44 -12.17 -7.12
CA LEU A 300 12.87 -10.83 -6.96
C LEU A 300 13.94 -9.74 -7.09
N ALA A 301 15.17 -9.97 -6.58
CA ALA A 301 16.26 -9.03 -6.75
C ALA A 301 16.58 -8.80 -8.24
N LEU A 302 16.61 -9.86 -9.03
CA LEU A 302 16.86 -9.77 -10.46
C LEU A 302 15.72 -9.04 -11.19
N GLN A 303 14.46 -9.34 -10.86
CA GLN A 303 13.27 -8.67 -11.45
C GLN A 303 13.27 -7.18 -11.13
N HIS A 304 13.42 -6.78 -9.87
CA HIS A 304 13.49 -5.38 -9.48
C HIS A 304 14.68 -4.66 -10.13
N TYR A 305 15.86 -5.35 -10.20
CA TYR A 305 17.04 -4.80 -10.86
C TYR A 305 16.76 -4.50 -12.35
N GLN A 306 16.16 -5.43 -13.07
CA GLN A 306 15.83 -5.25 -14.48
C GLN A 306 14.85 -4.09 -14.67
N THR A 307 13.74 -4.12 -13.96
CA THR A 307 12.69 -3.09 -14.05
C THR A 307 13.23 -1.69 -13.73
N ILE A 308 13.99 -1.55 -12.63
CA ILE A 308 14.54 -0.26 -12.20
C ILE A 308 15.64 0.21 -13.19
N SER A 309 16.53 -0.71 -13.63
CA SER A 309 17.61 -0.38 -14.59
C SER A 309 17.04 0.10 -15.92
N GLU A 310 16.05 -0.60 -16.48
CA GLU A 310 15.44 -0.23 -17.75
C GLU A 310 14.76 1.15 -17.65
N ARG A 311 14.04 1.38 -16.57
CA ARG A 311 13.29 2.61 -16.33
C ARG A 311 14.18 3.81 -16.08
N PHE A 312 15.32 3.62 -15.40
CA PHE A 312 16.23 4.71 -15.01
C PHE A 312 17.40 4.92 -15.94
N LYS A 313 17.64 3.99 -16.88
CA LYS A 313 18.71 4.09 -17.89
C LYS A 313 18.70 5.39 -18.69
N PRO A 314 17.56 5.93 -19.16
CA PRO A 314 17.53 7.19 -19.91
C PRO A 314 18.06 8.40 -19.12
N TYR A 315 18.04 8.34 -17.81
CA TYR A 315 18.43 9.43 -16.89
C TYR A 315 19.87 9.29 -16.39
N GLY A 316 20.63 8.30 -16.89
CA GLY A 316 22.03 8.09 -16.51
C GLY A 316 22.23 7.57 -15.08
N ILE A 317 21.18 7.06 -14.44
CA ILE A 317 21.23 6.52 -13.07
C ILE A 317 21.86 5.13 -13.09
N ASN A 318 22.89 4.94 -12.26
CA ASN A 318 23.60 3.67 -12.16
C ASN A 318 22.95 2.72 -11.15
N VAL A 319 22.34 1.65 -11.65
CA VAL A 319 21.67 0.62 -10.85
C VAL A 319 22.55 -0.63 -10.81
N GLU A 320 22.83 -1.15 -9.61
CA GLU A 320 23.65 -2.35 -9.43
C GLU A 320 22.89 -3.46 -8.68
N LEU A 321 23.32 -4.71 -8.90
CA LEU A 321 22.71 -5.90 -8.31
C LEU A 321 23.68 -6.59 -7.35
N LEU A 322 23.28 -6.76 -6.08
CA LEU A 322 24.05 -7.49 -5.07
C LEU A 322 23.31 -8.74 -4.59
N CYS A 323 23.49 -9.84 -5.30
CA CYS A 323 22.90 -11.13 -4.95
C CYS A 323 23.79 -12.30 -5.38
N ARG A 324 23.37 -13.55 -5.10
CA ARG A 324 24.14 -14.76 -5.43
C ARG A 324 24.30 -15.04 -6.93
N PHE A 325 23.53 -14.38 -7.79
CA PHE A 325 23.68 -14.51 -9.25
C PHE A 325 24.90 -13.76 -9.79
N ARG A 326 25.48 -12.84 -9.01
CA ARG A 326 26.72 -12.14 -9.35
C ARG A 326 27.94 -12.91 -8.86
N THR A 327 29.00 -12.90 -9.67
CA THR A 327 30.27 -13.49 -9.29
C THR A 327 30.89 -12.78 -8.09
N PRO A 328 31.80 -13.41 -7.31
CA PRO A 328 32.47 -12.74 -6.20
C PRO A 328 33.24 -11.48 -6.61
N LYS A 329 33.77 -11.42 -7.85
CA LYS A 329 34.44 -10.25 -8.40
C LYS A 329 33.48 -9.10 -8.61
N GLU A 330 32.34 -9.33 -9.29
CA GLU A 330 31.30 -8.34 -9.50
C GLU A 330 30.73 -7.83 -8.18
N GLN A 331 30.50 -8.72 -7.22
CA GLN A 331 30.01 -8.31 -5.89
C GLN A 331 31.00 -7.40 -5.15
N LYS A 332 32.32 -7.64 -5.27
CA LYS A 332 33.34 -6.75 -4.71
C LYS A 332 33.35 -5.39 -5.40
N GLU A 333 33.14 -5.38 -6.71
CA GLU A 333 33.04 -4.15 -7.50
C GLU A 333 31.82 -3.32 -7.11
N THR A 334 30.64 -3.96 -7.02
CA THR A 334 29.42 -3.31 -6.52
C THR A 334 29.62 -2.70 -5.13
N LEU A 335 30.22 -3.45 -4.18
CA LEU A 335 30.51 -2.93 -2.83
C LEU A 335 31.47 -1.74 -2.86
N LYS A 336 32.46 -1.75 -3.74
CA LYS A 336 33.37 -0.62 -3.93
C LYS A 336 32.64 0.59 -4.51
N ASN A 337 31.78 0.40 -5.51
CA ASN A 337 31.00 1.46 -6.14
C ASN A 337 30.02 2.10 -5.16
N MET A 338 29.37 1.30 -4.31
CA MET A 338 28.52 1.79 -3.23
C MET A 338 29.30 2.70 -2.27
N ALA A 339 30.49 2.26 -1.82
CA ALA A 339 31.30 3.03 -0.90
C ALA A 339 31.89 4.32 -1.51
N LEU A 340 32.14 4.34 -2.83
CA LEU A 340 32.59 5.51 -3.58
C LEU A 340 31.47 6.47 -3.96
N GLY A 341 30.21 6.01 -3.96
CA GLY A 341 29.05 6.78 -4.40
C GLY A 341 28.87 6.82 -5.93
N SER A 342 29.49 5.88 -6.65
CA SER A 342 29.27 5.70 -8.10
C SER A 342 28.11 4.73 -8.43
N CYS A 343 27.55 4.09 -7.43
CA CYS A 343 26.32 3.31 -7.51
C CYS A 343 25.20 4.15 -6.87
N ASP A 344 24.20 4.53 -7.65
CA ASP A 344 23.07 5.35 -7.18
C ASP A 344 21.99 4.49 -6.53
N VAL A 345 21.67 3.35 -7.14
CA VAL A 345 20.68 2.41 -6.65
C VAL A 345 21.27 1.01 -6.58
N VAL A 346 21.22 0.38 -5.42
CA VAL A 346 21.60 -1.03 -5.29
C VAL A 346 20.38 -1.88 -4.95
N VAL A 347 20.15 -2.92 -5.76
CA VAL A 347 19.10 -3.91 -5.52
C VAL A 347 19.78 -5.19 -4.99
N GLY A 348 19.25 -5.72 -3.88
CA GLY A 348 19.85 -6.93 -3.33
C GLY A 348 18.97 -7.68 -2.33
N THR A 349 19.50 -8.79 -1.84
CA THR A 349 18.84 -9.59 -0.82
C THR A 349 19.33 -9.18 0.58
N HIS A 350 19.01 -9.99 1.59
CA HIS A 350 19.53 -9.83 2.97
C HIS A 350 21.06 -9.64 3.06
N ARG A 351 21.80 -9.87 1.97
CA ARG A 351 23.23 -9.58 1.89
C ARG A 351 23.53 -8.09 2.12
N LEU A 352 22.65 -7.18 1.68
CA LEU A 352 22.77 -5.75 1.94
C LEU A 352 22.71 -5.37 3.42
N LEU A 353 22.25 -6.29 4.28
CA LEU A 353 22.19 -6.13 5.73
C LEU A 353 23.41 -6.76 6.46
N GLN A 354 24.39 -7.29 5.75
CA GLN A 354 25.58 -7.89 6.38
C GLN A 354 26.54 -6.82 6.91
N ASP A 355 27.36 -7.21 7.87
CA ASP A 355 28.39 -6.33 8.42
C ASP A 355 29.45 -6.01 7.35
N GLY A 356 30.02 -4.81 7.41
CA GLY A 356 31.04 -4.35 6.49
C GLY A 356 30.52 -3.75 5.19
N ILE A 357 29.22 -3.66 4.98
CA ILE A 357 28.65 -2.91 3.85
C ILE A 357 28.61 -1.43 4.20
N MET A 358 29.17 -0.62 3.32
CA MET A 358 29.27 0.82 3.47
C MET A 358 28.62 1.52 2.29
N PHE A 359 27.79 2.51 2.58
CA PHE A 359 27.28 3.49 1.61
C PHE A 359 28.02 4.81 1.84
N LYS A 360 28.21 5.57 0.77
CA LYS A 360 28.75 6.92 0.88
C LYS A 360 27.73 7.87 1.46
N ASP A 361 26.48 7.83 0.94
CA ASP A 361 25.40 8.73 1.35
C ASP A 361 24.03 8.08 1.08
N LEU A 362 23.64 7.12 1.94
CA LEU A 362 22.36 6.42 1.83
C LEU A 362 21.23 7.33 2.36
N GLY A 363 20.26 7.68 1.50
CA GLY A 363 19.10 8.50 1.86
C GLY A 363 17.79 7.73 1.94
N LEU A 364 17.63 6.67 1.13
CA LEU A 364 16.39 5.91 1.07
C LEU A 364 16.64 4.40 1.13
N LEU A 365 15.81 3.71 1.93
CA LEU A 365 15.76 2.26 2.00
C LEU A 365 14.37 1.77 1.56
N VAL A 366 14.31 0.95 0.51
CA VAL A 366 13.08 0.29 0.05
C VAL A 366 13.12 -1.16 0.45
N ILE A 367 12.07 -1.65 1.11
CA ILE A 367 11.99 -3.04 1.61
C ILE A 367 10.74 -3.69 1.02
N ASP A 368 10.95 -4.74 0.23
CA ASP A 368 9.84 -5.55 -0.26
C ASP A 368 9.63 -6.76 0.64
N GLU A 369 8.36 -7.04 0.99
CA GLU A 369 7.94 -8.18 1.80
C GLU A 369 8.74 -8.32 3.13
N GLU A 370 8.82 -7.26 3.91
CA GLU A 370 9.57 -7.19 5.20
C GLU A 370 9.32 -8.39 6.13
N HIS A 371 8.13 -8.98 6.07
CA HIS A 371 7.74 -10.09 6.93
C HIS A 371 8.56 -11.37 6.70
N ARG A 372 9.18 -11.52 5.52
CA ARG A 372 10.00 -12.69 5.16
C ARG A 372 11.43 -12.63 5.72
N PHE A 373 11.83 -11.52 6.36
CA PHE A 373 13.15 -11.39 6.96
C PHE A 373 13.22 -11.97 8.38
N GLY A 374 14.32 -12.66 8.68
CA GLY A 374 14.59 -13.23 10.00
C GLY A 374 14.87 -12.15 11.08
N VAL A 375 14.83 -12.56 12.36
CA VAL A 375 14.96 -11.67 13.52
C VAL A 375 16.22 -10.79 13.47
N LYS A 376 17.39 -11.37 13.17
CA LYS A 376 18.68 -10.63 13.07
C LYS A 376 18.65 -9.55 11.99
N HIS A 377 18.03 -9.82 10.85
CA HIS A 377 17.89 -8.84 9.78
C HIS A 377 16.96 -7.69 10.18
N LYS A 378 15.89 -7.99 10.92
CA LYS A 378 14.97 -6.97 11.44
C LYS A 378 15.63 -6.06 12.48
N GLU A 379 16.56 -6.58 13.28
CA GLU A 379 17.33 -5.75 14.22
C GLU A 379 18.27 -4.77 13.48
N LYS A 380 18.91 -5.21 12.42
CA LYS A 380 19.72 -4.31 11.58
C LYS A 380 18.88 -3.27 10.84
N LEU A 381 17.73 -3.67 10.33
CA LEU A 381 16.77 -2.73 9.73
C LEU A 381 16.33 -1.64 10.72
N LYS A 382 16.27 -1.96 12.03
CA LYS A 382 15.98 -0.96 13.06
C LYS A 382 17.05 0.13 13.15
N GLN A 383 18.32 -0.21 12.93
CA GLN A 383 19.42 0.78 12.95
C GLN A 383 19.32 1.76 11.78
N PHE A 384 18.98 1.27 10.57
CA PHE A 384 18.71 2.14 9.42
C PHE A 384 17.49 3.04 9.64
N ARG A 385 16.51 2.57 10.43
CA ARG A 385 15.27 3.33 10.72
C ARG A 385 15.50 4.59 11.54
N GLU A 386 16.65 4.80 12.13
CA GLU A 386 16.88 6.00 12.96
C GLU A 386 17.05 7.26 12.12
N ASN A 387 17.74 7.20 10.96
CA ASN A 387 18.19 8.41 10.23
C ASN A 387 17.88 8.41 8.73
N ILE A 388 17.23 7.37 8.18
CA ILE A 388 17.04 7.18 6.74
C ILE A 388 15.57 7.01 6.44
N ASP A 389 15.11 7.52 5.33
CA ASP A 389 13.76 7.31 4.83
C ASP A 389 13.53 5.86 4.44
N ILE A 390 12.37 5.33 4.81
CA ILE A 390 12.03 3.93 4.54
C ILE A 390 10.66 3.81 3.88
N ILE A 391 10.67 3.10 2.75
CA ILE A 391 9.46 2.60 2.09
C ILE A 391 9.42 1.09 2.29
N SER A 392 8.39 0.59 2.96
CA SER A 392 8.11 -0.84 3.04
C SER A 392 6.94 -1.20 2.14
N MET A 393 7.04 -2.30 1.38
CA MET A 393 5.96 -2.79 0.53
C MET A 393 5.47 -4.15 1.03
N SER A 394 4.16 -4.40 1.00
CA SER A 394 3.60 -5.71 1.33
C SER A 394 2.32 -5.99 0.56
N ALA A 395 2.18 -7.22 0.08
CA ALA A 395 0.93 -7.70 -0.53
C ALA A 395 -0.10 -8.12 0.53
N THR A 396 0.37 -8.58 1.69
CA THR A 396 -0.48 -9.03 2.78
C THR A 396 -0.21 -8.20 4.02
N PRO A 397 -1.11 -7.30 4.42
CA PRO A 397 -0.97 -6.61 5.69
C PRO A 397 -0.98 -7.65 6.81
N ILE A 398 0.18 -7.87 7.45
CA ILE A 398 0.27 -8.73 8.61
C ILE A 398 -0.45 -8.03 9.77
N PRO A 399 -1.23 -8.73 10.59
CA PRO A 399 -1.96 -8.13 11.72
C PRO A 399 -1.11 -7.21 12.59
N ARG A 400 0.16 -7.54 12.82
CA ARG A 400 1.10 -6.73 13.60
C ARG A 400 1.45 -5.40 12.93
N THR A 401 1.76 -5.41 11.64
CA THR A 401 2.12 -4.22 10.87
C THR A 401 0.90 -3.32 10.67
N LEU A 402 -0.26 -3.95 10.44
CA LEU A 402 -1.55 -3.27 10.37
C LEU A 402 -1.92 -2.63 11.72
N TYR A 403 -1.71 -3.34 12.83
CA TYR A 403 -1.95 -2.79 14.17
C TYR A 403 -1.07 -1.57 14.47
N MET A 404 0.20 -1.60 14.07
CA MET A 404 1.12 -0.47 14.21
C MET A 404 0.68 0.76 13.41
N SER A 405 0.16 0.54 12.20
CA SER A 405 -0.37 1.63 11.36
C SER A 405 -1.69 2.18 11.89
N LEU A 406 -2.59 1.30 12.35
CA LEU A 406 -3.87 1.71 12.95
C LEU A 406 -3.70 2.45 14.27
N SER A 407 -2.62 2.18 15.02
CA SER A 407 -2.26 2.92 16.23
C SER A 407 -1.56 4.25 15.96
N GLY A 408 -1.38 4.63 14.69
CA GLY A 408 -0.67 5.87 14.32
C GLY A 408 0.85 5.82 14.50
N ILE A 409 1.40 4.62 14.71
CA ILE A 409 2.84 4.40 14.95
C ILE A 409 3.62 4.38 13.61
N LYS A 410 2.99 3.95 12.51
CA LYS A 410 3.60 3.86 11.17
C LYS A 410 2.66 4.44 10.13
N ASP A 411 3.17 5.28 9.24
CA ASP A 411 2.40 5.81 8.14
C ASP A 411 2.07 4.72 7.13
N MET A 412 0.86 4.73 6.58
CA MET A 412 0.40 3.69 5.67
C MET A 412 -0.40 4.27 4.51
N SER A 413 -0.05 3.84 3.30
CA SER A 413 -0.84 4.07 2.10
C SER A 413 -1.36 2.73 1.56
N VAL A 414 -2.66 2.63 1.35
CA VAL A 414 -3.32 1.40 0.89
C VAL A 414 -3.79 1.59 -0.54
N ILE A 415 -3.40 0.65 -1.42
CA ILE A 415 -3.81 0.59 -2.82
C ILE A 415 -4.87 -0.51 -2.93
N ASN A 416 -6.15 -0.11 -2.99
CA ASN A 416 -7.28 -1.03 -3.10
C ASN A 416 -7.80 -1.15 -4.53
N THR A 417 -7.45 -0.19 -5.40
CA THR A 417 -7.95 -0.12 -6.77
C THR A 417 -7.00 -0.89 -7.70
N PRO A 418 -7.46 -1.96 -8.37
CA PRO A 418 -6.64 -2.67 -9.34
C PRO A 418 -6.39 -1.81 -10.60
N PRO A 419 -5.26 -1.98 -11.31
CA PRO A 419 -5.04 -1.39 -12.61
C PRO A 419 -6.13 -1.81 -13.61
N LYS A 420 -6.45 -0.93 -14.59
CA LYS A 420 -7.55 -1.16 -15.54
C LYS A 420 -7.44 -2.46 -16.33
N ASN A 421 -6.23 -2.93 -16.61
CA ASN A 421 -5.97 -4.11 -17.43
C ASN A 421 -5.82 -5.41 -16.62
N ARG A 422 -6.02 -5.37 -15.31
CA ARG A 422 -5.95 -6.57 -14.47
C ARG A 422 -7.25 -7.36 -14.55
N LEU A 423 -7.20 -8.50 -15.17
CA LEU A 423 -8.32 -9.45 -15.15
C LEU A 423 -8.43 -10.09 -13.76
N PRO A 424 -9.64 -10.21 -13.20
CA PRO A 424 -9.83 -10.88 -11.93
C PRO A 424 -9.52 -12.38 -12.05
N ILE A 425 -8.85 -12.94 -11.03
CA ILE A 425 -8.62 -14.38 -10.95
C ILE A 425 -9.95 -15.08 -10.66
N ARG A 426 -10.35 -16.00 -11.53
CA ARG A 426 -11.52 -16.86 -11.29
C ARG A 426 -11.11 -18.01 -10.39
N THR A 427 -11.64 -18.04 -9.17
CA THR A 427 -11.34 -19.08 -8.20
C THR A 427 -12.46 -20.10 -8.15
N PHE A 428 -12.12 -21.38 -8.34
CA PHE A 428 -13.02 -22.51 -8.20
C PHE A 428 -12.57 -23.35 -7.01
N VAL A 429 -13.48 -23.59 -6.08
CA VAL A 429 -13.23 -24.43 -4.91
C VAL A 429 -14.07 -25.70 -5.03
N GLY A 430 -13.44 -26.87 -5.04
CA GLY A 430 -14.11 -28.15 -5.18
C GLY A 430 -13.21 -29.32 -4.77
N THR A 431 -13.74 -30.53 -4.81
CA THR A 431 -12.96 -31.76 -4.65
C THR A 431 -11.99 -31.92 -5.83
N TYR A 432 -10.81 -32.50 -5.55
CA TYR A 432 -9.81 -32.73 -6.58
C TYR A 432 -10.38 -33.60 -7.74
N ASN A 433 -10.22 -33.13 -8.96
CA ASN A 433 -10.65 -33.83 -10.18
C ASN A 433 -9.68 -33.53 -11.32
N ASP A 434 -9.03 -34.57 -11.86
CA ASP A 434 -8.02 -34.45 -12.93
C ASP A 434 -8.59 -33.76 -14.18
N ASN A 435 -9.85 -33.99 -14.53
CA ASN A 435 -10.47 -33.37 -15.70
C ASN A 435 -10.65 -31.87 -15.51
N VAL A 436 -10.99 -31.42 -14.31
CA VAL A 436 -11.12 -29.99 -14.00
C VAL A 436 -9.75 -29.32 -14.10
N VAL A 437 -8.70 -29.95 -13.54
CA VAL A 437 -7.33 -29.43 -13.62
C VAL A 437 -6.85 -29.37 -15.06
N LYS A 438 -7.05 -30.44 -15.84
CA LYS A 438 -6.69 -30.49 -17.27
C LYS A 438 -7.40 -29.38 -18.06
N ASN A 439 -8.72 -29.23 -17.88
CA ASN A 439 -9.47 -28.21 -18.59
C ASN A 439 -9.04 -26.80 -18.22
N ALA A 440 -8.70 -26.55 -16.95
CA ALA A 440 -8.18 -25.26 -16.51
C ALA A 440 -6.83 -24.94 -17.17
N ILE A 441 -5.91 -25.92 -17.23
CA ILE A 441 -4.62 -25.76 -17.90
C ILE A 441 -4.78 -25.48 -19.39
N VAL A 442 -5.63 -26.29 -20.08
CA VAL A 442 -5.89 -26.09 -21.52
C VAL A 442 -6.49 -24.71 -21.77
N HIS A 443 -7.46 -24.30 -20.97
CA HIS A 443 -8.09 -22.98 -21.10
C HIS A 443 -7.10 -21.82 -20.94
N GLU A 444 -6.11 -21.93 -20.03
CA GLU A 444 -5.10 -20.88 -19.89
C GLU A 444 -4.05 -20.92 -20.99
N LEU A 445 -3.71 -22.12 -21.51
CA LEU A 445 -2.82 -22.25 -22.68
C LEU A 445 -3.45 -21.75 -23.99
N ASP A 446 -4.78 -21.83 -24.12
CA ASP A 446 -5.51 -21.32 -25.30
C ASP A 446 -5.73 -19.80 -25.24
N ARG A 447 -5.35 -19.16 -24.13
CA ARG A 447 -5.57 -17.74 -23.87
C ARG A 447 -4.35 -16.86 -24.21
N ASP A 448 -3.16 -17.47 -24.34
CA ASP A 448 -1.94 -16.88 -24.88
C ASP A 448 -1.94 -16.98 -26.40
#